data_c22f0d3fa9bba0093cf6d6782f1531ff
#
_entry.id   c22f0d3fa9bba0093cf6d6782f1531ff
#
_cell.length_a   1.000
_cell.length_b   1.000
_cell.length_c   1.000
_cell.angle_alpha   90.00
_cell.angle_beta   90.00
_cell.angle_gamma   90.00
#
_symmetry.space_group_name_H-M   'P 1'
#
loop_
_entity.id
_entity.type
_entity.pdbx_description
1 polymer ?
#
loop_
_entity_poly.entity_id
_entity_poly.type
_entity_poly.pdbx_seq_one_letter_code
_entity_poly.pdbx_strand_id
1 'polypeptide(L)'
;MECISHKKRVTGNIKLRKKMTKPICIIPARAGSKDISNKNIRLVVGKPLISYTIKSALESKIFSHVIVSTDDKKIAAIAKKYGAEVPFMRPKYLAADNTPMAPVLLHAIEKLNSLGIFFEIFVLRDCTVPFIDASDMKGAIELLKKSDCYSIYGSVKAHPNPYFQMWELDKKGFLKISKTTNKTITRRQDAPIVYTIDGVFVFWTKKFLNTRKCESGKMLPYEIIKEHGHMIDSKFDFRVAELLLNNKKKHK
;
A
#
# COMPACT_ATOMS: atom_id res chain seq x y z
N MET A 1 -31.56 25.36 63.19
CA MET A 1 -32.12 24.09 62.81
C MET A 1 -31.70 23.80 61.37
N GLU A 2 -30.93 22.80 61.28
CA GLU A 2 -30.43 22.03 60.12
C GLU A 2 -30.00 22.73 58.80
N CYS A 3 -28.72 22.77 58.73
CA CYS A 3 -27.93 23.15 57.56
C CYS A 3 -27.74 21.90 56.69
N ILE A 4 -28.31 21.84 55.45
CA ILE A 4 -28.09 20.76 54.51
C ILE A 4 -27.03 21.23 53.45
N SER A 5 -25.84 20.69 53.65
CA SER A 5 -24.68 20.92 52.75
C SER A 5 -24.87 20.14 51.46
N HIS A 6 -24.94 20.87 50.33
CA HIS A 6 -24.88 20.28 48.99
C HIS A 6 -23.43 20.05 48.57
N LYS A 7 -22.96 18.82 48.67
CA LYS A 7 -21.71 18.36 48.05
C LYS A 7 -21.93 18.24 46.54
N LYS A 8 -21.41 19.21 45.75
CA LYS A 8 -21.23 19.06 44.31
C LYS A 8 -20.20 17.96 44.01
N ARG A 9 -20.66 16.83 43.49
CA ARG A 9 -19.79 15.83 42.85
C ARG A 9 -19.26 16.41 41.55
N VAL A 10 -17.96 16.75 41.53
CA VAL A 10 -17.22 17.01 40.30
C VAL A 10 -16.88 15.68 39.68
N THR A 11 -17.71 15.19 38.73
CA THR A 11 -17.37 14.05 37.88
C THR A 11 -16.46 14.57 36.77
N GLY A 12 -15.17 14.55 37.03
CA GLY A 12 -14.17 14.80 36.00
C GLY A 12 -14.15 13.65 34.99
N ASN A 13 -14.77 13.85 33.84
CA ASN A 13 -14.58 12.98 32.68
C ASN A 13 -13.15 13.15 32.14
N ILE A 14 -12.19 12.42 32.72
CA ILE A 14 -10.88 12.22 32.14
C ILE A 14 -11.08 11.29 30.95
N LYS A 15 -11.34 11.86 29.75
CA LYS A 15 -11.14 11.13 28.49
C LYS A 15 -9.67 10.78 28.39
N LEU A 16 -9.29 9.61 28.88
CA LEU A 16 -8.03 9.00 28.54
C LEU A 16 -7.94 8.93 27.01
N ARG A 17 -7.18 9.85 26.39
CA ARG A 17 -6.80 9.74 24.98
C ARG A 17 -6.00 8.45 24.88
N LYS A 18 -6.65 7.36 24.46
CA LYS A 18 -5.98 6.11 24.15
C LYS A 18 -4.87 6.41 23.16
N LYS A 19 -3.62 6.28 23.60
CA LYS A 19 -2.45 6.56 22.75
C LYS A 19 -2.53 5.59 21.58
N MET A 20 -2.72 6.12 20.36
CA MET A 20 -2.81 5.29 19.16
C MET A 20 -1.52 4.46 19.04
N THR A 21 -1.68 3.17 18.79
CA THR A 21 -0.55 2.28 18.51
C THR A 21 0.13 2.71 17.20
N LYS A 22 1.46 2.51 17.10
CA LYS A 22 2.14 2.70 15.82
C LYS A 22 1.51 1.78 14.77
N PRO A 23 1.37 2.24 13.51
CA PRO A 23 0.93 1.38 12.43
C PRO A 23 1.85 0.19 12.22
N ILE A 24 1.37 -0.84 11.54
CA ILE A 24 2.21 -1.92 11.01
C ILE A 24 2.31 -1.83 9.50
N CYS A 25 3.39 -2.39 8.94
CA CYS A 25 3.56 -2.56 7.50
C CYS A 25 3.39 -4.05 7.15
N ILE A 26 2.53 -4.37 6.18
CA ILE A 26 2.36 -5.71 5.63
C ILE A 26 2.84 -5.69 4.20
N ILE A 27 3.79 -6.58 3.88
CA ILE A 27 4.41 -6.72 2.56
C ILE A 27 4.07 -8.12 2.04
N PRO A 28 3.05 -8.27 1.18
CA PRO A 28 2.76 -9.57 0.55
C PRO A 28 3.77 -9.86 -0.54
N ALA A 29 4.38 -11.03 -0.48
CA ALA A 29 5.35 -11.49 -1.47
C ALA A 29 5.17 -12.98 -1.73
N ARG A 30 4.48 -13.36 -2.81
CA ARG A 30 4.28 -14.76 -3.20
C ARG A 30 5.44 -15.29 -4.03
N ALA A 31 5.65 -16.62 -4.02
CA ALA A 31 6.38 -17.31 -5.07
C ALA A 31 5.62 -17.19 -6.41
N GLY A 32 6.24 -17.42 -7.50
CA GLY A 32 5.54 -17.52 -8.79
C GLY A 32 4.98 -16.16 -9.30
N SER A 33 5.79 -15.43 -10.02
CA SER A 33 5.34 -14.31 -10.86
C SER A 33 5.37 -14.80 -12.30
N LYS A 34 4.26 -14.63 -13.07
CA LYS A 34 4.15 -15.13 -14.44
C LYS A 34 5.13 -14.46 -15.40
N ASP A 35 5.18 -13.15 -15.40
CA ASP A 35 5.97 -12.37 -16.37
C ASP A 35 7.47 -12.38 -16.07
N ILE A 36 7.83 -12.45 -14.79
CA ILE A 36 9.22 -12.46 -14.34
C ILE A 36 9.36 -13.51 -13.24
N SER A 37 10.01 -14.62 -13.56
CA SER A 37 10.26 -15.67 -12.57
C SER A 37 10.97 -15.10 -11.34
N ASN A 38 10.45 -15.46 -10.16
CA ASN A 38 10.99 -15.03 -8.86
C ASN A 38 11.12 -13.51 -8.71
N LYS A 39 10.20 -12.73 -9.28
CA LYS A 39 10.26 -11.25 -9.34
C LYS A 39 10.64 -10.63 -7.99
N ASN A 40 10.01 -11.05 -6.90
CA ASN A 40 10.22 -10.46 -5.57
C ASN A 40 11.65 -10.61 -5.02
N ILE A 41 12.38 -11.64 -5.44
CA ILE A 41 13.76 -11.92 -5.01
C ILE A 41 14.79 -11.74 -6.13
N ARG A 42 14.36 -11.33 -7.33
CA ARG A 42 15.26 -10.99 -8.42
C ARG A 42 16.13 -9.80 -8.04
N LEU A 43 17.39 -9.87 -8.43
CA LEU A 43 18.36 -8.81 -8.10
C LEU A 43 18.13 -7.57 -8.98
N VAL A 44 18.06 -6.42 -8.32
CA VAL A 44 18.11 -5.08 -8.92
C VAL A 44 19.31 -4.38 -8.30
N VAL A 45 20.30 -3.99 -9.10
CA VAL A 45 21.56 -3.38 -8.62
C VAL A 45 22.18 -4.18 -7.45
N GLY A 46 22.24 -5.51 -7.62
CA GLY A 46 22.89 -6.44 -6.69
C GLY A 46 22.08 -6.77 -5.40
N LYS A 47 20.84 -6.31 -5.26
CA LYS A 47 19.98 -6.59 -4.10
C LYS A 47 18.63 -7.17 -4.52
N PRO A 48 18.04 -8.12 -3.76
CA PRO A 48 16.69 -8.62 -4.02
C PRO A 48 15.66 -7.49 -4.05
N LEU A 49 14.73 -7.51 -5.00
CA LEU A 49 13.71 -6.45 -5.15
C LEU A 49 12.96 -6.17 -3.83
N ILE A 50 12.50 -7.20 -3.13
CA ILE A 50 11.80 -7.08 -1.84
C ILE A 50 12.61 -6.30 -0.79
N SER A 51 13.94 -6.37 -0.85
CA SER A 51 14.81 -5.72 0.14
C SER A 51 14.69 -4.19 0.14
N TYR A 52 14.36 -3.59 -0.99
CA TYR A 52 14.16 -2.13 -1.09
C TYR A 52 12.90 -1.71 -0.34
N THR A 53 11.80 -2.44 -0.50
CA THR A 53 10.55 -2.19 0.20
C THR A 53 10.68 -2.40 1.71
N ILE A 54 11.34 -3.50 2.12
CA ILE A 54 11.62 -3.79 3.53
C ILE A 54 12.47 -2.66 4.14
N LYS A 55 13.56 -2.30 3.48
CA LYS A 55 14.47 -1.28 3.96
C LYS A 55 13.80 0.08 4.09
N SER A 56 13.04 0.51 3.08
CA SER A 56 12.27 1.75 3.09
C SER A 56 11.28 1.77 4.29
N ALA A 57 10.57 0.67 4.54
CA ALA A 57 9.63 0.57 5.66
C ALA A 57 10.34 0.64 7.02
N LEU A 58 11.46 -0.08 7.21
CA LEU A 58 12.22 -0.08 8.46
C LEU A 58 12.89 1.28 8.75
N GLU A 59 13.54 1.86 7.74
CA GLU A 59 14.24 3.16 7.86
C GLU A 59 13.28 4.32 8.13
N SER A 60 12.02 4.19 7.74
CA SER A 60 10.99 5.19 8.04
C SER A 60 10.73 5.39 9.53
N LYS A 61 10.99 4.38 10.36
CA LYS A 61 10.72 4.32 11.82
C LYS A 61 9.25 4.59 12.21
N ILE A 62 8.34 4.54 11.22
CA ILE A 62 6.91 4.79 11.39
C ILE A 62 6.21 3.58 12.01
N PHE A 63 6.65 2.38 11.63
CA PHE A 63 5.98 1.13 11.95
C PHE A 63 6.47 0.51 13.26
N SER A 64 5.55 -0.15 13.99
CA SER A 64 5.92 -1.04 15.11
C SER A 64 6.45 -2.38 14.61
N HIS A 65 5.91 -2.87 13.48
CA HIS A 65 6.28 -4.14 12.85
C HIS A 65 6.31 -3.98 11.33
N VAL A 66 7.28 -4.62 10.68
CA VAL A 66 7.37 -4.76 9.22
C VAL A 66 7.28 -6.24 8.89
N ILE A 67 6.09 -6.66 8.45
CA ILE A 67 5.71 -8.06 8.28
C ILE A 67 5.75 -8.43 6.81
N VAL A 68 6.44 -9.51 6.46
CA VAL A 68 6.34 -10.12 5.13
C VAL A 68 5.43 -11.34 5.19
N SER A 69 4.36 -11.32 4.38
CA SER A 69 3.44 -12.43 4.21
C SER A 69 3.81 -13.20 2.94
N THR A 70 4.34 -14.39 3.07
CA THR A 70 4.80 -15.23 1.95
C THR A 70 4.49 -16.70 2.16
N ASP A 71 4.32 -17.44 1.05
CA ASP A 71 4.20 -18.88 0.98
C ASP A 71 5.54 -19.59 0.72
N ASP A 72 6.59 -18.82 0.40
CA ASP A 72 7.90 -19.32 -0.04
C ASP A 72 8.97 -19.17 1.05
N LYS A 73 9.64 -20.27 1.39
CA LYS A 73 10.70 -20.30 2.42
C LYS A 73 11.94 -19.48 2.02
N LYS A 74 12.25 -19.36 0.71
CA LYS A 74 13.38 -18.56 0.23
C LYS A 74 13.09 -17.08 0.38
N ILE A 75 11.87 -16.64 0.02
CA ILE A 75 11.42 -15.26 0.24
C ILE A 75 11.43 -14.95 1.74
N ALA A 76 10.94 -15.87 2.58
CA ALA A 76 10.94 -15.69 4.05
C ALA A 76 12.35 -15.53 4.61
N ALA A 77 13.31 -16.36 4.17
CA ALA A 77 14.70 -16.26 4.60
C ALA A 77 15.34 -14.93 4.19
N ILE A 78 15.10 -14.49 2.94
CA ILE A 78 15.58 -13.20 2.44
C ILE A 78 14.95 -12.06 3.23
N ALA A 79 13.63 -12.08 3.46
CA ALA A 79 12.93 -11.05 4.21
C ALA A 79 13.52 -10.88 5.63
N LYS A 80 13.73 -11.99 6.34
CA LYS A 80 14.38 -12.00 7.67
C LYS A 80 15.81 -11.46 7.62
N LYS A 81 16.60 -11.84 6.61
CA LYS A 81 17.97 -11.31 6.41
C LYS A 81 18.00 -9.80 6.27
N TYR A 82 16.95 -9.19 5.69
CA TYR A 82 16.81 -7.75 5.53
C TYR A 82 16.05 -7.06 6.68
N GLY A 83 15.75 -7.78 7.76
CA GLY A 83 15.20 -7.24 9.01
C GLY A 83 13.68 -7.24 9.11
N ALA A 84 12.95 -7.78 8.13
CA ALA A 84 11.50 -7.95 8.24
C ALA A 84 11.14 -9.16 9.10
N GLU A 85 9.99 -9.11 9.72
CA GLU A 85 9.40 -10.21 10.47
C GLU A 85 8.60 -11.14 9.53
N VAL A 86 8.72 -12.45 9.75
CA VAL A 86 7.90 -13.48 9.07
C VAL A 86 7.38 -14.42 10.15
N PRO A 87 6.37 -13.98 10.92
CA PRO A 87 5.88 -14.74 12.07
C PRO A 87 4.99 -15.93 11.69
N PHE A 88 4.54 -16.00 10.44
CA PHE A 88 3.74 -17.08 9.88
C PHE A 88 4.06 -17.28 8.40
N MET A 89 3.74 -18.47 7.89
CA MET A 89 3.77 -18.74 6.46
C MET A 89 2.35 -18.64 5.89
N ARG A 90 2.22 -18.04 4.70
CA ARG A 90 0.94 -17.93 3.99
C ARG A 90 0.57 -19.30 3.41
N PRO A 91 -0.67 -19.77 3.59
CA PRO A 91 -1.15 -20.99 2.92
C PRO A 91 -1.08 -20.87 1.39
N LYS A 92 -0.76 -21.98 0.71
CA LYS A 92 -0.60 -21.99 -0.74
C LYS A 92 -1.85 -21.52 -1.51
N TYR A 93 -3.06 -21.84 -1.02
CA TYR A 93 -4.29 -21.38 -1.65
C TYR A 93 -4.46 -19.85 -1.66
N LEU A 94 -3.78 -19.13 -0.76
CA LEU A 94 -3.72 -17.67 -0.74
C LEU A 94 -2.56 -17.10 -1.57
N ALA A 95 -1.81 -17.93 -2.25
CA ALA A 95 -0.69 -17.55 -3.11
C ALA A 95 -0.96 -17.83 -4.59
N ALA A 96 -2.16 -18.29 -4.96
CA ALA A 96 -2.55 -18.47 -6.35
C ALA A 96 -2.60 -17.13 -7.10
N ASP A 97 -2.40 -17.17 -8.43
CA ASP A 97 -2.33 -15.96 -9.29
C ASP A 97 -3.60 -15.11 -9.23
N ASN A 98 -4.74 -15.75 -9.14
CA ASN A 98 -6.06 -15.11 -9.08
C ASN A 98 -6.55 -14.84 -7.66
N THR A 99 -5.72 -15.02 -6.64
CA THR A 99 -6.11 -14.73 -5.25
C THR A 99 -6.25 -13.23 -5.04
N PRO A 100 -7.44 -12.72 -4.68
CA PRO A 100 -7.61 -11.31 -4.34
C PRO A 100 -6.77 -10.92 -3.11
N MET A 101 -6.41 -9.65 -3.00
CA MET A 101 -5.57 -9.17 -1.90
C MET A 101 -6.28 -9.21 -0.53
N ALA A 102 -7.59 -8.99 -0.49
CA ALA A 102 -8.32 -8.94 0.77
C ALA A 102 -8.21 -10.22 1.62
N PRO A 103 -8.41 -11.45 1.09
CA PRO A 103 -8.15 -12.69 1.84
C PRO A 103 -6.71 -12.83 2.36
N VAL A 104 -5.72 -12.35 1.61
CA VAL A 104 -4.30 -12.37 2.03
C VAL A 104 -4.07 -11.48 3.24
N LEU A 105 -4.65 -10.28 3.24
CA LEU A 105 -4.57 -9.34 4.35
C LEU A 105 -5.36 -9.82 5.57
N LEU A 106 -6.55 -10.39 5.37
CA LEU A 106 -7.34 -11.00 6.46
C LEU A 106 -6.55 -12.08 7.17
N HIS A 107 -5.98 -13.03 6.43
CA HIS A 107 -5.12 -14.07 7.00
C HIS A 107 -3.95 -13.47 7.80
N ALA A 108 -3.28 -12.44 7.26
CA ALA A 108 -2.16 -11.82 7.95
C ALA A 108 -2.62 -11.16 9.26
N ILE A 109 -3.72 -10.41 9.24
CA ILE A 109 -4.28 -9.74 10.43
C ILE A 109 -4.73 -10.77 11.48
N GLU A 110 -5.41 -11.84 11.08
CA GLU A 110 -5.84 -12.91 11.99
C GLU A 110 -4.66 -13.61 12.67
N LYS A 111 -3.58 -13.90 11.90
CA LYS A 111 -2.35 -14.49 12.46
C LYS A 111 -1.65 -13.53 13.42
N LEU A 112 -1.55 -12.25 13.10
CA LEU A 112 -0.95 -11.26 13.98
C LEU A 112 -1.76 -11.10 15.27
N ASN A 113 -3.08 -11.04 15.17
CA ASN A 113 -3.96 -10.98 16.35
C ASN A 113 -3.80 -12.23 17.25
N SER A 114 -3.66 -13.43 16.66
CA SER A 114 -3.41 -14.66 17.43
C SER A 114 -2.05 -14.68 18.15
N LEU A 115 -1.11 -13.84 17.71
CA LEU A 115 0.19 -13.63 18.34
C LEU A 115 0.18 -12.44 19.34
N GLY A 116 -0.99 -11.84 19.60
CA GLY A 116 -1.13 -10.70 20.51
C GLY A 116 -0.72 -9.35 19.91
N ILE A 117 -0.50 -9.27 18.59
CA ILE A 117 -0.12 -8.03 17.90
C ILE A 117 -1.38 -7.35 17.39
N PHE A 118 -1.80 -6.29 18.07
CA PHE A 118 -2.99 -5.49 17.73
C PHE A 118 -2.60 -4.09 17.24
N PHE A 119 -3.29 -3.59 16.24
CA PHE A 119 -3.01 -2.31 15.61
C PHE A 119 -4.28 -1.67 15.03
N GLU A 120 -4.32 -0.35 15.06
CA GLU A 120 -5.47 0.43 14.54
C GLU A 120 -5.35 0.72 13.05
N ILE A 121 -4.11 0.86 12.54
CA ILE A 121 -3.80 1.17 11.15
C ILE A 121 -2.78 0.16 10.63
N PHE A 122 -3.00 -0.34 9.44
CA PHE A 122 -1.99 -1.06 8.70
C PHE A 122 -1.74 -0.45 7.32
N VAL A 123 -0.52 -0.61 6.86
CA VAL A 123 -0.07 -0.19 5.53
C VAL A 123 0.29 -1.43 4.73
N LEU A 124 -0.38 -1.61 3.61
CA LEU A 124 0.01 -2.59 2.59
C LEU A 124 1.08 -1.93 1.70
N ARG A 125 2.19 -2.62 1.50
CA ARG A 125 3.28 -2.19 0.62
C ARG A 125 3.56 -3.24 -0.44
N ASP A 126 3.49 -2.84 -1.70
CA ASP A 126 3.85 -3.74 -2.80
C ASP A 126 5.38 -3.84 -2.97
N CYS A 127 5.87 -5.07 -3.14
CA CYS A 127 7.27 -5.30 -3.46
C CYS A 127 7.67 -4.75 -4.82
N THR A 128 6.71 -4.66 -5.74
CA THR A 128 6.92 -4.23 -7.14
C THR A 128 7.04 -2.73 -7.30
N VAL A 129 6.79 -1.95 -6.23
CA VAL A 129 6.95 -0.49 -6.20
C VAL A 129 7.98 -0.11 -5.13
N PRO A 130 9.28 -0.31 -5.41
CA PRO A 130 10.34 -0.27 -4.39
C PRO A 130 10.74 1.15 -3.96
N PHE A 131 10.33 2.19 -4.71
CA PHE A 131 10.84 3.55 -4.51
C PHE A 131 10.01 4.42 -3.57
N ILE A 132 8.86 3.94 -3.12
CA ILE A 132 8.05 4.60 -2.09
C ILE A 132 8.91 4.83 -0.84
N ASP A 133 8.97 6.06 -0.38
CA ASP A 133 9.82 6.43 0.74
C ASP A 133 9.04 6.71 2.05
N ALA A 134 9.77 7.17 3.07
CA ALA A 134 9.19 7.47 4.37
C ALA A 134 8.19 8.62 4.33
N SER A 135 8.41 9.62 3.46
CA SER A 135 7.51 10.78 3.34
C SER A 135 6.18 10.40 2.72
N ASP A 136 6.19 9.52 1.69
CA ASP A 136 4.99 8.99 1.05
C ASP A 136 4.13 8.21 2.05
N MET A 137 4.77 7.28 2.79
CA MET A 137 4.08 6.46 3.80
C MET A 137 3.50 7.32 4.92
N LYS A 138 4.28 8.28 5.42
CA LYS A 138 3.85 9.19 6.50
C LYS A 138 2.69 10.07 6.05
N GLY A 139 2.79 10.67 4.86
CA GLY A 139 1.76 11.53 4.31
C GLY A 139 0.44 10.78 4.08
N ALA A 140 0.50 9.56 3.53
CA ALA A 140 -0.69 8.71 3.34
C ALA A 140 -1.37 8.35 4.68
N ILE A 141 -0.58 8.02 5.72
CA ILE A 141 -1.11 7.73 7.06
C ILE A 141 -1.74 8.97 7.70
N GLU A 142 -1.10 10.13 7.56
CA GLU A 142 -1.63 11.40 8.08
C GLU A 142 -2.92 11.81 7.38
N LEU A 143 -3.01 11.61 6.07
CA LEU A 143 -4.23 11.84 5.30
C LEU A 143 -5.38 10.93 5.78
N LEU A 144 -5.11 9.64 6.04
CA LEU A 144 -6.10 8.72 6.60
C LEU A 144 -6.63 9.22 7.95
N LYS A 145 -5.74 9.70 8.83
CA LYS A 145 -6.10 10.18 10.17
C LYS A 145 -6.91 11.48 10.16
N LYS A 146 -6.68 12.33 9.15
CA LYS A 146 -7.33 13.63 9.00
C LYS A 146 -8.65 13.58 8.24
N SER A 147 -8.94 12.48 7.55
CA SER A 147 -10.11 12.33 6.68
C SER A 147 -11.11 11.31 7.24
N ASP A 148 -12.39 11.49 6.89
CA ASP A 148 -13.43 10.48 7.14
C ASP A 148 -13.51 9.49 5.96
N CYS A 149 -12.38 8.90 5.59
CA CYS A 149 -12.33 7.93 4.51
C CYS A 149 -12.18 6.50 5.04
N TYR A 150 -12.42 5.55 4.15
CA TYR A 150 -12.22 4.13 4.40
C TYR A 150 -10.74 3.76 4.32
N SER A 151 -10.07 4.22 3.27
CA SER A 151 -8.66 3.93 2.98
C SER A 151 -8.03 5.03 2.14
N ILE A 152 -6.70 5.05 2.14
CA ILE A 152 -5.89 5.90 1.28
C ILE A 152 -5.12 5.00 0.31
N TYR A 153 -5.10 5.40 -0.94
CA TYR A 153 -4.41 4.71 -2.02
C TYR A 153 -3.30 5.59 -2.58
N GLY A 154 -2.06 5.11 -2.53
CA GLY A 154 -0.96 5.72 -3.25
C GLY A 154 -1.31 5.81 -4.74
N SER A 155 -1.14 6.98 -5.31
CA SER A 155 -1.69 7.29 -6.63
C SER A 155 -0.73 8.15 -7.43
N VAL A 156 -0.47 7.75 -8.66
CA VAL A 156 0.31 8.53 -9.62
C VAL A 156 -0.62 9.06 -10.69
N LYS A 157 -0.52 10.34 -11.05
CA LYS A 157 -1.29 10.87 -12.18
C LYS A 157 -0.92 10.10 -13.45
N ALA A 158 -1.92 9.44 -14.05
CA ALA A 158 -1.74 8.66 -15.26
C ALA A 158 -1.43 9.58 -16.43
N HIS A 159 -0.31 9.31 -17.12
CA HIS A 159 0.03 10.06 -18.35
C HIS A 159 -0.79 9.60 -19.55
N PRO A 160 -0.94 8.28 -19.84
CA PRO A 160 -1.98 7.82 -20.75
C PRO A 160 -3.34 8.06 -20.10
N ASN A 161 -4.18 8.88 -20.75
CA ASN A 161 -5.46 9.30 -20.21
C ASN A 161 -6.62 8.70 -21.02
N PRO A 162 -7.58 7.99 -20.40
CA PRO A 162 -8.68 7.32 -21.10
C PRO A 162 -9.64 8.28 -21.81
N TYR A 163 -9.65 9.55 -21.42
CA TYR A 163 -10.47 10.58 -22.07
C TYR A 163 -9.77 11.29 -23.23
N PHE A 164 -8.46 11.05 -23.43
CA PHE A 164 -7.69 11.81 -24.43
C PHE A 164 -6.86 10.95 -25.37
N GLN A 165 -6.19 9.89 -24.89
CA GLN A 165 -5.23 9.13 -25.71
C GLN A 165 -5.24 7.61 -25.52
N MET A 166 -6.16 7.07 -24.72
CA MET A 166 -6.40 5.62 -24.62
C MET A 166 -7.62 5.25 -25.45
N TRP A 167 -7.47 4.23 -26.29
CA TRP A 167 -8.49 3.79 -27.23
C TRP A 167 -8.80 2.33 -27.01
N GLU A 168 -10.05 1.96 -27.18
CA GLU A 168 -10.56 0.58 -27.13
C GLU A 168 -11.05 0.16 -28.50
N LEU A 169 -11.08 -1.14 -28.77
CA LEU A 169 -11.80 -1.69 -29.91
C LEU A 169 -13.30 -1.77 -29.60
N ASP A 170 -14.12 -1.28 -30.49
CA ASP A 170 -15.56 -1.51 -30.41
C ASP A 170 -15.91 -2.94 -30.85
N LYS A 171 -17.20 -3.32 -30.80
CA LYS A 171 -17.68 -4.65 -31.19
C LYS A 171 -17.42 -5.00 -32.66
N LYS A 172 -17.14 -4.03 -33.49
CA LYS A 172 -16.86 -4.16 -34.96
C LYS A 172 -15.36 -4.15 -35.26
N GLY A 173 -14.50 -3.97 -34.22
CA GLY A 173 -13.04 -3.91 -34.37
C GLY A 173 -12.50 -2.52 -34.73
N PHE A 174 -13.28 -1.44 -34.63
CA PHE A 174 -12.82 -0.08 -34.84
C PHE A 174 -12.36 0.57 -33.56
N LEU A 175 -11.34 1.44 -33.67
CA LEU A 175 -10.85 2.23 -32.52
C LEU A 175 -11.86 3.31 -32.13
N LYS A 176 -12.14 3.39 -30.83
CA LYS A 176 -12.90 4.47 -30.19
C LYS A 176 -12.18 4.91 -28.92
N ILE A 177 -12.32 6.18 -28.55
CA ILE A 177 -11.77 6.68 -27.27
C ILE A 177 -12.37 5.90 -26.09
N SER A 178 -11.54 5.52 -25.10
CA SER A 178 -11.95 4.65 -24.00
C SER A 178 -13.04 5.27 -23.10
N LYS A 179 -12.92 6.56 -22.80
CA LYS A 179 -13.92 7.31 -22.05
C LYS A 179 -14.26 8.63 -22.72
N THR A 180 -15.51 9.03 -22.64
CA THR A 180 -15.99 10.31 -23.17
C THR A 180 -16.53 11.20 -22.05
N THR A 181 -16.59 12.48 -22.31
CA THR A 181 -17.27 13.51 -21.49
C THR A 181 -18.27 14.25 -22.37
N ASN A 182 -19.12 15.07 -21.76
CA ASN A 182 -20.08 15.92 -22.50
C ASN A 182 -19.39 17.04 -23.29
N LYS A 183 -18.08 17.24 -23.12
CA LYS A 183 -17.28 18.25 -23.83
C LYS A 183 -16.19 17.55 -24.65
N THR A 184 -15.93 18.07 -25.85
CA THR A 184 -14.78 17.63 -26.67
C THR A 184 -13.48 18.04 -25.97
N ILE A 185 -12.59 17.07 -25.71
CA ILE A 185 -11.29 17.31 -25.12
C ILE A 185 -10.27 17.42 -26.24
N THR A 186 -9.72 18.61 -26.42
CA THR A 186 -8.73 18.92 -27.48
C THR A 186 -7.29 18.96 -26.93
N ARG A 187 -7.11 19.15 -25.63
CA ARG A 187 -5.80 19.22 -24.99
C ARG A 187 -5.79 18.32 -23.75
N ARG A 188 -4.64 17.72 -23.47
CA ARG A 188 -4.47 16.83 -22.32
C ARG A 188 -4.84 17.47 -20.98
N GLN A 189 -4.46 18.74 -20.77
CA GLN A 189 -4.74 19.46 -19.53
C GLN A 189 -6.23 19.70 -19.28
N ASP A 190 -7.07 19.59 -20.32
CA ASP A 190 -8.53 19.73 -20.20
C ASP A 190 -9.21 18.39 -19.87
N ALA A 191 -8.47 17.28 -19.94
CA ALA A 191 -8.98 15.95 -19.60
C ALA A 191 -9.14 15.80 -18.07
N PRO A 192 -10.17 15.08 -17.62
CA PRO A 192 -10.29 14.71 -16.20
C PRO A 192 -9.04 14.01 -15.69
N ILE A 193 -8.63 14.32 -14.45
CA ILE A 193 -7.48 13.65 -13.82
C ILE A 193 -7.83 12.19 -13.59
N VAL A 194 -6.92 11.31 -13.97
CA VAL A 194 -7.00 9.87 -13.75
C VAL A 194 -5.70 9.42 -13.05
N TYR A 195 -5.84 8.47 -12.15
CA TYR A 195 -4.71 7.93 -11.40
C TYR A 195 -4.46 6.47 -11.74
N THR A 196 -3.20 6.06 -11.77
CA THR A 196 -2.79 4.69 -11.50
C THR A 196 -2.61 4.53 -9.99
N ILE A 197 -2.96 3.36 -9.47
CA ILE A 197 -2.93 3.08 -8.05
C ILE A 197 -1.75 2.16 -7.76
N ASP A 198 -0.80 2.64 -6.95
CA ASP A 198 0.49 1.98 -6.81
C ASP A 198 1.07 2.03 -5.39
N GLY A 199 1.62 0.92 -4.99
CA GLY A 199 2.70 0.73 -4.03
C GLY A 199 2.44 0.96 -2.54
N VAL A 200 1.52 1.83 -2.14
CA VAL A 200 1.19 2.09 -0.73
C VAL A 200 -0.32 2.26 -0.53
N PHE A 201 -0.87 1.46 0.38
CA PHE A 201 -2.30 1.49 0.70
C PHE A 201 -2.46 1.50 2.21
N VAL A 202 -3.26 2.41 2.74
CA VAL A 202 -3.41 2.62 4.18
C VAL A 202 -4.84 2.37 4.59
N PHE A 203 -5.04 1.57 5.62
CA PHE A 203 -6.36 1.13 6.07
C PHE A 203 -6.55 1.29 7.57
N TRP A 204 -7.77 1.62 7.98
CA TRP A 204 -8.24 1.39 9.33
C TRP A 204 -8.52 -0.11 9.52
N THR A 205 -7.82 -0.77 10.43
CA THR A 205 -7.97 -2.22 10.68
C THR A 205 -9.41 -2.60 10.97
N LYS A 206 -10.12 -1.86 11.84
CA LYS A 206 -11.51 -2.11 12.18
C LYS A 206 -12.44 -1.99 10.97
N LYS A 207 -12.28 -0.94 10.15
CA LYS A 207 -13.11 -0.75 8.93
C LYS A 207 -12.87 -1.89 7.94
N PHE A 208 -11.60 -2.29 7.74
CA PHE A 208 -11.25 -3.40 6.85
C PHE A 208 -11.81 -4.74 7.33
N LEU A 209 -11.69 -5.07 8.61
CA LEU A 209 -12.23 -6.32 9.16
C LEU A 209 -13.76 -6.40 9.03
N ASN A 210 -14.46 -5.28 9.17
CA ASN A 210 -15.92 -5.24 9.02
C ASN A 210 -16.37 -5.49 7.58
N THR A 211 -15.68 -4.96 6.60
CA THR A 211 -16.07 -5.09 5.18
C THR A 211 -15.43 -6.28 4.48
N ARG A 212 -14.24 -6.71 4.93
CA ARG A 212 -13.38 -7.73 4.31
C ARG A 212 -13.04 -7.42 2.84
N LYS A 213 -12.99 -6.13 2.48
CA LYS A 213 -12.71 -5.66 1.12
C LYS A 213 -11.59 -4.62 1.15
N CYS A 214 -10.73 -4.62 0.15
CA CYS A 214 -9.75 -3.55 -0.04
C CYS A 214 -10.45 -2.27 -0.51
N GLU A 215 -11.41 -2.40 -1.41
CA GLU A 215 -12.16 -1.30 -1.99
C GLU A 215 -13.55 -1.23 -1.37
N SER A 216 -13.79 -0.19 -0.60
CA SER A 216 -15.08 0.03 0.08
C SER A 216 -15.22 1.49 0.51
N GLY A 217 -16.45 1.99 0.49
CA GLY A 217 -16.78 3.34 0.97
C GLY A 217 -16.00 4.46 0.27
N LYS A 218 -15.69 5.50 1.02
CA LYS A 218 -14.93 6.65 0.54
C LYS A 218 -13.43 6.34 0.57
N MET A 219 -12.79 6.33 -0.57
CA MET A 219 -11.33 6.16 -0.72
C MET A 219 -10.74 7.45 -1.25
N LEU A 220 -9.56 7.85 -0.77
CA LEU A 220 -8.87 9.04 -1.24
C LEU A 220 -7.52 8.68 -1.85
N PRO A 221 -7.12 9.37 -2.93
CA PRO A 221 -5.77 9.25 -3.46
C PRO A 221 -4.78 10.02 -2.57
N TYR A 222 -3.62 9.43 -2.33
CA TYR A 222 -2.43 10.14 -1.89
C TYR A 222 -1.48 10.23 -3.07
N GLU A 223 -1.30 11.43 -3.59
CA GLU A 223 -0.51 11.64 -4.81
C GLU A 223 0.98 11.44 -4.52
N ILE A 224 1.60 10.52 -5.26
CA ILE A 224 3.03 10.21 -5.24
C ILE A 224 3.67 10.68 -6.55
N ILE A 225 4.93 11.09 -6.48
CA ILE A 225 5.67 11.43 -7.70
C ILE A 225 5.90 10.17 -8.54
N LYS A 226 6.00 10.35 -9.86
CA LYS A 226 6.08 9.25 -10.82
C LYS A 226 7.25 8.30 -10.56
N GLU A 227 8.40 8.83 -10.15
CA GLU A 227 9.60 8.06 -9.84
C GLU A 227 9.42 7.15 -8.63
N HIS A 228 8.65 7.59 -7.61
CA HIS A 228 8.34 6.78 -6.44
C HIS A 228 7.30 5.70 -6.74
N GLY A 229 6.32 6.02 -7.60
CA GLY A 229 5.29 5.08 -8.02
C GLY A 229 5.69 4.19 -9.19
N HIS A 230 6.98 4.11 -9.55
CA HIS A 230 7.41 3.22 -10.64
C HIS A 230 7.20 1.76 -10.27
N MET A 231 6.25 1.12 -10.97
CA MET A 231 5.92 -0.30 -10.82
C MET A 231 6.82 -1.16 -11.72
N ILE A 232 7.28 -2.28 -11.18
CA ILE A 232 8.15 -3.23 -11.89
C ILE A 232 7.33 -4.45 -12.26
N ASP A 233 6.86 -4.53 -13.52
CA ASP A 233 6.09 -5.65 -14.05
C ASP A 233 6.78 -6.34 -15.22
N SER A 234 7.59 -5.63 -15.98
CA SER A 234 8.29 -6.14 -17.15
C SER A 234 9.80 -6.07 -17.01
N LYS A 235 10.54 -6.71 -17.93
CA LYS A 235 12.00 -6.57 -18.05
C LYS A 235 12.42 -5.13 -18.33
N PHE A 236 11.58 -4.35 -19.01
CA PHE A 236 11.82 -2.94 -19.26
C PHE A 236 11.77 -2.14 -17.94
N ASP A 237 10.78 -2.40 -17.09
CA ASP A 237 10.65 -1.73 -15.80
C ASP A 237 11.84 -2.01 -14.88
N PHE A 238 12.40 -3.24 -14.93
CA PHE A 238 13.65 -3.56 -14.22
C PHE A 238 14.80 -2.66 -14.67
N ARG A 239 14.97 -2.44 -15.98
CA ARG A 239 16.03 -1.56 -16.49
C ARG A 239 15.82 -0.11 -16.04
N VAL A 240 14.57 0.37 -16.07
CA VAL A 240 14.25 1.70 -15.54
C VAL A 240 14.57 1.79 -14.04
N ALA A 241 14.21 0.77 -13.27
CA ALA A 241 14.52 0.71 -11.84
C ALA A 241 16.04 0.73 -11.57
N GLU A 242 16.84 0.01 -12.36
CA GLU A 242 18.31 0.04 -12.26
C GLU A 242 18.88 1.44 -12.53
N LEU A 243 18.37 2.14 -13.54
CA LEU A 243 18.77 3.52 -13.83
C LEU A 243 18.43 4.47 -12.68
N LEU A 244 17.20 4.39 -12.13
CA LEU A 244 16.76 5.22 -11.00
C LEU A 244 17.63 4.97 -9.76
N LEU A 245 17.98 3.71 -9.46
CA LEU A 245 18.84 3.36 -8.33
C LEU A 245 20.28 3.82 -8.49
N ASN A 246 20.83 3.71 -9.70
CA ASN A 246 22.21 4.14 -9.98
C ASN A 246 22.34 5.66 -9.91
N ASN A 247 21.33 6.42 -10.35
CA ASN A 247 21.33 7.86 -10.23
C ASN A 247 21.26 8.31 -8.75
N LYS A 248 20.46 7.65 -7.91
CA LYS A 248 20.45 7.93 -6.45
C LYS A 248 21.79 7.68 -5.75
N LYS A 249 22.67 6.83 -6.31
CA LYS A 249 24.02 6.60 -5.77
C LYS A 249 25.04 7.68 -6.17
N LYS A 250 24.85 8.35 -7.31
CA LYS A 250 25.76 9.41 -7.79
C LYS A 250 25.54 10.76 -7.08
N HIS A 251 24.41 10.94 -6.41
CA HIS A 251 24.04 12.18 -5.70
C HIS A 251 24.09 12.04 -4.17
N LYS A 252 24.68 10.95 -3.66
CA LYS A 252 25.08 10.75 -2.25
C LYS A 252 26.59 10.75 -2.10
#